data_6bb9e46d4ee67dee2802eaba6ac48d57
#
_entry.id   6bb9e46d4ee67dee2802eaba6ac48d57
#
_cell.length_a   1.000
_cell.length_b   1.000
_cell.length_c   1.000
_cell.angle_alpha   90.00
_cell.angle_beta   90.00
_cell.angle_gamma   90.00
#
_symmetry.space_group_name_H-M   'P 1'
#
loop_
_entity.id
_entity.type
_entity.pdbx_description
1 polymer ?
#
loop_
_entity_poly.entity_id
_entity_poly.type
_entity_poly.pdbx_seq_one_letter_code
_entity_poly.pdbx_strand_id
1 'polypeptide(L)'
;MISGSGEALVRGVTAREIFDFVLDPAQYTKADTKIRGVTKLADLPDGMIAREDGVFLGVLPGSVVTRYVWDAPHHIDVTLEHGVPEKLHAWFEISDEAGGARIHHVEEMEFGHGPAGRLYDLVARKWFAAAVSKEVAEIKRLLEAGERGRGLEAL
;
A
#
# COMPACT_ATOMS: atom_id res chain seq x y z
N MET A 1 -6.25 12.40 -12.15
CA MET A 1 -5.68 11.17 -11.54
C MET A 1 -4.23 11.41 -11.16
N ILE A 2 -3.88 11.02 -9.96
CA ILE A 2 -2.50 11.01 -9.49
C ILE A 2 -2.01 9.57 -9.36
N SER A 3 -0.72 9.35 -9.54
CA SER A 3 -0.11 8.03 -9.40
C SER A 3 1.27 8.12 -8.79
N GLY A 4 1.67 7.04 -8.15
CA GLY A 4 3.00 6.84 -7.65
C GLY A 4 3.42 5.39 -7.81
N SER A 5 4.71 5.15 -7.86
CA SER A 5 5.27 3.80 -7.93
C SER A 5 6.62 3.70 -7.26
N GLY A 6 6.96 2.50 -6.84
CA GLY A 6 8.28 2.17 -6.33
C GLY A 6 8.61 0.73 -6.65
N GLU A 7 9.90 0.47 -6.82
CA GLU A 7 10.44 -0.86 -7.10
C GLU A 7 11.75 -1.04 -6.36
N ALA A 8 11.97 -2.21 -5.77
CA ALA A 8 13.22 -2.52 -5.09
C ALA A 8 13.49 -4.03 -5.06
N LEU A 9 14.77 -4.39 -5.06
CA LEU A 9 15.23 -5.71 -4.68
C LEU A 9 15.52 -5.70 -3.17
N VAL A 10 14.78 -6.50 -2.43
CA VAL A 10 14.95 -6.68 -0.99
C VAL A 10 15.85 -7.90 -0.76
N ARG A 11 17.02 -7.67 -0.20
CA ARG A 11 18.04 -8.71 -0.06
C ARG A 11 17.77 -9.62 1.13
N GLY A 12 18.03 -10.91 0.93
CA GLY A 12 17.99 -11.90 2.02
C GLY A 12 16.57 -12.25 2.50
N VAL A 13 15.55 -11.93 1.72
CA VAL A 13 14.15 -12.27 2.01
C VAL A 13 13.52 -13.01 0.84
N THR A 14 12.40 -13.67 1.11
CA THR A 14 11.56 -14.34 0.12
C THR A 14 10.38 -13.46 -0.27
N ALA A 15 9.74 -13.77 -1.40
CA ALA A 15 8.48 -13.12 -1.78
C ALA A 15 7.41 -13.26 -0.68
N ARG A 16 7.36 -14.42 -0.01
CA ARG A 16 6.44 -14.65 1.11
C ARG A 16 6.67 -13.70 2.27
N GLU A 17 7.92 -13.43 2.61
CA GLU A 17 8.25 -12.50 3.69
C GLU A 17 7.85 -11.05 3.37
N ILE A 18 7.98 -10.63 2.11
CA ILE A 18 7.47 -9.31 1.67
C ILE A 18 5.94 -9.29 1.75
N PHE A 19 5.29 -10.31 1.22
CA PHE A 19 3.83 -10.43 1.22
C PHE A 19 3.26 -10.36 2.64
N ASP A 20 3.83 -11.12 3.57
CA ASP A 20 3.40 -11.14 4.97
C ASP A 20 3.64 -9.79 5.66
N PHE A 21 4.73 -9.09 5.32
CA PHE A 21 5.00 -7.74 5.82
C PHE A 21 3.94 -6.74 5.36
N VAL A 22 3.60 -6.74 4.08
CA VAL A 22 2.59 -5.83 3.50
C VAL A 22 1.21 -6.05 4.13
N LEU A 23 0.84 -7.30 4.43
CA LEU A 23 -0.44 -7.64 5.05
C LEU A 23 -0.44 -7.60 6.58
N ASP A 24 0.67 -7.23 7.21
CA ASP A 24 0.75 -7.01 8.65
C ASP A 24 0.60 -5.51 8.98
N PRO A 25 -0.55 -5.07 9.54
CA PRO A 25 -0.78 -3.66 9.84
C PRO A 25 0.28 -3.06 10.76
N ALA A 26 0.81 -3.84 11.71
CA ALA A 26 1.82 -3.38 12.65
C ALA A 26 3.17 -3.10 11.98
N GLN A 27 3.48 -3.81 10.89
CA GLN A 27 4.69 -3.61 10.11
C GLN A 27 4.49 -2.62 8.97
N TYR A 28 3.42 -2.79 8.20
CA TYR A 28 3.16 -1.97 7.03
C TYR A 28 3.00 -0.48 7.35
N THR A 29 2.34 -0.13 8.44
CA THR A 29 2.17 1.26 8.87
C THR A 29 3.49 1.96 9.24
N LYS A 30 4.56 1.20 9.50
CA LYS A 30 5.90 1.76 9.68
C LYS A 30 6.52 2.24 8.35
N ALA A 31 6.13 1.61 7.25
CA ALA A 31 6.66 1.92 5.91
C ALA A 31 5.79 2.95 5.18
N ASP A 32 4.48 2.84 5.28
CA ASP A 32 3.55 3.74 4.60
C ASP A 32 3.15 4.93 5.50
N THR A 33 3.69 6.08 5.20
CA THR A 33 3.40 7.34 5.95
C THR A 33 2.01 7.89 5.69
N LYS A 34 1.29 7.40 4.66
CA LYS A 34 -0.08 7.80 4.34
C LYS A 34 -1.11 7.08 5.23
N ILE A 35 -0.77 5.89 5.73
CA ILE A 35 -1.66 5.02 6.50
C ILE A 35 -1.21 4.96 7.96
N ARG A 36 -2.15 5.17 8.88
CA ARG A 36 -1.92 5.08 10.33
C ARG A 36 -2.50 3.84 10.97
N GLY A 37 -3.47 3.21 10.32
CA GLY A 37 -4.08 1.99 10.82
C GLY A 37 -4.90 1.28 9.75
N VAL A 38 -4.97 -0.03 9.90
CA VAL A 38 -5.78 -0.92 9.06
C VAL A 38 -6.63 -1.79 9.97
N THR A 39 -7.94 -1.80 9.75
CA THR A 39 -8.89 -2.62 10.52
C THR A 39 -9.64 -3.52 9.56
N LYS A 40 -9.50 -4.84 9.72
CA LYS A 40 -10.29 -5.80 8.94
C LYS A 40 -11.77 -5.73 9.32
N LEU A 41 -12.63 -5.56 8.31
CA LEU A 41 -14.09 -5.53 8.46
C LEU A 41 -14.73 -6.86 8.07
N ALA A 42 -14.18 -7.57 7.08
CA ALA A 42 -14.69 -8.85 6.62
C ALA A 42 -13.61 -9.68 5.94
N ASP A 43 -13.73 -11.01 6.03
CA ASP A 43 -12.92 -11.94 5.26
C ASP A 43 -13.56 -12.22 3.90
N LEU A 44 -12.71 -12.41 2.88
CA LEU A 44 -13.06 -12.93 1.56
C LEU A 44 -12.25 -14.21 1.31
N PRO A 45 -12.62 -15.07 0.34
CA PRO A 45 -11.87 -16.31 0.07
C PRO A 45 -10.37 -16.10 -0.16
N ASP A 46 -9.99 -15.10 -0.97
CA ASP A 46 -8.60 -14.72 -1.22
C ASP A 46 -8.43 -13.21 -1.02
N GLY A 47 -8.88 -12.70 0.12
CA GLY A 47 -8.84 -11.28 0.38
C GLY A 47 -9.55 -10.84 1.65
N MET A 48 -9.79 -9.55 1.74
CA MET A 48 -10.52 -8.95 2.86
C MET A 48 -11.12 -7.60 2.46
N ILE A 49 -12.10 -7.17 3.24
CA ILE A 49 -12.53 -5.77 3.28
C ILE A 49 -11.90 -5.14 4.51
N ALA A 50 -11.26 -4.01 4.36
CA ALA A 50 -10.59 -3.30 5.45
C ALA A 50 -10.92 -1.81 5.44
N ARG A 51 -10.92 -1.21 6.64
CA ARG A 51 -10.89 0.23 6.80
C ARG A 51 -9.45 0.68 6.98
N GLU A 52 -9.04 1.65 6.20
CA GLU A 52 -7.75 2.29 6.31
C GLU A 52 -7.92 3.72 6.81
N ASP A 53 -7.33 4.02 7.94
CA ASP A 53 -7.26 5.36 8.50
C ASP A 53 -5.90 5.97 8.11
N GLY A 54 -5.92 7.14 7.50
CA GLY A 54 -4.72 7.73 6.94
C GLY A 54 -4.67 9.25 7.00
N VAL A 55 -3.65 9.80 6.36
CA VAL A 55 -3.38 11.23 6.32
C VAL A 55 -3.03 11.66 4.90
N PHE A 56 -3.83 12.57 4.33
CA PHE A 56 -3.52 13.19 3.04
C PHE A 56 -2.63 14.41 3.22
N LEU A 57 -1.69 14.58 2.29
CA LEU A 57 -0.70 15.68 2.33
C LEU A 57 0.04 15.78 3.66
N GLY A 58 0.11 14.67 4.41
CA GLY A 58 0.78 14.60 5.69
C GLY A 58 0.03 15.24 6.87
N VAL A 59 -1.13 15.89 6.64
CA VAL A 59 -1.85 16.67 7.67
C VAL A 59 -3.36 16.48 7.72
N LEU A 60 -4.00 16.07 6.62
CA LEU A 60 -5.45 15.95 6.55
C LEU A 60 -5.88 14.51 6.88
N PRO A 61 -6.52 14.26 8.02
CA PRO A 61 -6.99 12.93 8.36
C PRO A 61 -8.12 12.47 7.43
N GLY A 62 -8.13 11.19 7.10
CA GLY A 62 -9.16 10.59 6.27
C GLY A 62 -9.27 9.09 6.54
N SER A 63 -10.37 8.51 6.09
CA SER A 63 -10.64 7.08 6.19
C SER A 63 -11.27 6.59 4.90
N VAL A 64 -10.83 5.42 4.44
CA VAL A 64 -11.39 4.73 3.29
C VAL A 64 -11.68 3.28 3.65
N VAL A 65 -12.64 2.68 2.94
CA VAL A 65 -12.86 1.23 2.98
C VAL A 65 -12.37 0.66 1.66
N THR A 66 -11.51 -0.33 1.75
CA THR A 66 -10.83 -0.95 0.60
C THR A 66 -11.10 -2.44 0.56
N ARG A 67 -11.06 -2.97 -0.63
CA ARG A 67 -11.09 -4.41 -0.93
C ARG A 67 -9.68 -4.85 -1.30
N TYR A 68 -9.15 -5.77 -0.53
CA TYR A 68 -7.93 -6.50 -0.83
C TYR A 68 -8.27 -7.83 -1.49
N VAL A 69 -7.62 -8.13 -2.59
CA VAL A 69 -7.63 -9.45 -3.23
C VAL A 69 -6.19 -9.83 -3.52
N TRP A 70 -5.82 -11.07 -3.24
CA TRP A 70 -4.44 -11.51 -3.41
C TRP A 70 -4.31 -12.88 -4.08
N ASP A 71 -3.19 -13.05 -4.74
CA ASP A 71 -2.64 -14.33 -5.18
C ASP A 71 -1.29 -14.52 -4.46
N ALA A 72 -1.35 -15.19 -3.32
CA ALA A 72 -0.21 -15.30 -2.42
C ALA A 72 0.89 -16.22 -2.98
N PRO A 73 2.16 -15.85 -2.85
CA PRO A 73 2.70 -14.64 -2.23
C PRO A 73 3.09 -13.56 -3.25
N HIS A 74 2.54 -13.57 -4.45
CA HIS A 74 3.06 -12.83 -5.61
C HIS A 74 2.28 -11.56 -5.98
N HIS A 75 1.01 -11.47 -5.60
CA HIS A 75 0.19 -10.33 -5.99
C HIS A 75 -0.78 -9.93 -4.91
N ILE A 76 -0.93 -8.61 -4.71
CA ILE A 76 -1.97 -8.01 -3.87
C ILE A 76 -2.59 -6.88 -4.68
N ASP A 77 -3.91 -6.86 -4.77
CA ASP A 77 -4.69 -5.82 -5.44
C ASP A 77 -5.60 -5.14 -4.42
N VAL A 78 -5.63 -3.81 -4.41
CA VAL A 78 -6.40 -3.01 -3.46
C VAL A 78 -7.25 -2.01 -4.22
N THR A 79 -8.56 -2.08 -4.05
CA THR A 79 -9.51 -1.18 -4.70
C THR A 79 -10.41 -0.49 -3.69
N LEU A 80 -10.91 0.69 -4.03
CA LEU A 80 -11.84 1.44 -3.19
C LEU A 80 -13.22 0.78 -3.16
N GLU A 81 -13.76 0.58 -1.96
CA GLU A 81 -15.16 0.25 -1.74
C GLU A 81 -15.98 1.49 -1.35
N HIS A 82 -15.49 2.28 -0.41
CA HIS A 82 -16.16 3.50 0.08
C HIS A 82 -15.14 4.54 0.54
N GLY A 83 -15.48 5.79 0.32
CA GLY A 83 -14.69 6.92 0.83
C GLY A 83 -14.37 7.95 -0.24
N VAL A 84 -13.54 8.88 0.11
CA VAL A 84 -12.92 9.86 -0.78
C VAL A 84 -11.47 9.43 -0.94
N PRO A 85 -10.98 9.23 -2.11
CA PRO A 85 -11.29 9.73 -3.46
C PRO A 85 -12.43 8.99 -4.18
N GLU A 86 -12.73 9.40 -5.43
CA GLU A 86 -13.69 8.69 -6.30
C GLU A 86 -13.18 7.34 -6.76
N LYS A 87 -11.84 7.22 -6.96
CA LYS A 87 -11.16 5.98 -7.31
C LYS A 87 -9.86 5.85 -6.53
N LEU A 88 -9.60 4.64 -6.10
CA LEU A 88 -8.32 4.22 -5.56
C LEU A 88 -8.04 2.82 -6.09
N HIS A 89 -6.87 2.64 -6.65
CA HIS A 89 -6.35 1.34 -7.08
C HIS A 89 -4.88 1.27 -6.73
N ALA A 90 -4.51 0.27 -5.96
CA ALA A 90 -3.12 -0.01 -5.63
C ALA A 90 -2.83 -1.49 -5.85
N TRP A 91 -1.61 -1.81 -6.24
CA TRP A 91 -1.20 -3.22 -6.38
C TRP A 91 0.26 -3.42 -6.06
N PHE A 92 0.56 -4.63 -5.62
CA PHE A 92 1.91 -5.11 -5.36
C PHE A 92 2.17 -6.33 -6.23
N GLU A 93 3.29 -6.31 -6.96
CA GLU A 93 3.86 -7.45 -7.65
C GLU A 93 5.13 -7.86 -6.90
N ILE A 94 5.21 -9.13 -6.51
CA ILE A 94 6.29 -9.64 -5.67
C ILE A 94 6.83 -10.92 -6.31
N SER A 95 8.14 -11.00 -6.49
CA SER A 95 8.78 -12.16 -7.10
C SER A 95 10.10 -12.52 -6.43
N ASP A 96 10.37 -13.82 -6.31
CA ASP A 96 11.68 -14.29 -5.87
C ASP A 96 12.71 -14.07 -6.97
N GLU A 97 13.90 -13.62 -6.57
CA GLU A 97 15.04 -13.42 -7.45
C GLU A 97 16.33 -13.93 -6.78
N ALA A 98 17.41 -14.01 -7.54
CA ALA A 98 18.72 -14.30 -7.00
C ALA A 98 19.10 -13.25 -5.94
N GLY A 99 19.41 -13.74 -4.73
CA GLY A 99 19.81 -12.88 -3.60
C GLY A 99 18.67 -12.25 -2.80
N GLY A 100 17.40 -12.46 -3.16
CA GLY A 100 16.29 -11.91 -2.40
C GLY A 100 14.94 -12.00 -3.11
N ALA A 101 14.14 -10.95 -2.99
CA ALA A 101 12.87 -10.83 -3.68
C ALA A 101 12.64 -9.38 -4.14
N ARG A 102 11.99 -9.22 -5.28
CA ARG A 102 11.64 -7.92 -5.85
C ARG A 102 10.22 -7.57 -5.50
N ILE A 103 10.02 -6.33 -5.11
CA ILE A 103 8.70 -5.70 -4.94
C ILE A 103 8.56 -4.58 -5.96
N HIS A 104 7.41 -4.55 -6.63
CA HIS A 104 6.95 -3.42 -7.42
C HIS A 104 5.57 -3.02 -6.90
N HIS A 105 5.42 -1.77 -6.47
CA HIS A 105 4.17 -1.22 -5.96
C HIS A 105 3.76 -0.02 -6.79
N VAL A 106 2.48 0.00 -7.16
CA VAL A 106 1.86 1.13 -7.87
C VAL A 106 0.59 1.52 -7.13
N GLU A 107 0.34 2.79 -7.03
CA GLU A 107 -0.87 3.34 -6.44
C GLU A 107 -1.42 4.48 -7.30
N GLU A 108 -2.71 4.44 -7.57
CA GLU A 108 -3.43 5.42 -8.38
C GLU A 108 -4.64 5.95 -7.62
N MET A 109 -4.91 7.25 -7.74
CA MET A 109 -5.98 7.90 -7.02
C MET A 109 -6.62 9.01 -7.87
N GLU A 110 -7.95 9.17 -7.79
CA GLU A 110 -8.69 10.18 -8.54
C GLU A 110 -9.73 10.85 -7.62
N PHE A 111 -9.66 12.17 -7.52
CA PHE A 111 -10.53 12.98 -6.66
C PHE A 111 -11.69 13.67 -7.40
N GLY A 112 -11.98 13.23 -8.62
CA GLY A 112 -13.07 13.72 -9.44
C GLY A 112 -12.63 14.65 -10.58
N HIS A 113 -13.56 14.82 -11.53
CA HIS A 113 -13.29 15.56 -12.77
C HIS A 113 -13.61 17.06 -12.66
N GLY A 114 -14.17 17.52 -11.54
CA GLY A 114 -14.48 18.93 -11.30
C GLY A 114 -13.24 19.80 -11.05
N PRO A 115 -13.40 21.15 -11.03
CA PRO A 115 -12.28 22.06 -10.80
C PRO A 115 -11.54 21.81 -9.48
N ALA A 116 -12.27 21.45 -8.41
CA ALA A 116 -11.70 21.16 -7.11
C ALA A 116 -10.86 19.87 -7.14
N GLY A 117 -11.34 18.81 -7.79
CA GLY A 117 -10.59 17.56 -7.95
C GLY A 117 -9.31 17.75 -8.75
N ARG A 118 -9.38 18.54 -9.84
CA ARG A 118 -8.19 18.86 -10.64
C ARG A 118 -7.16 19.67 -9.88
N LEU A 119 -7.62 20.62 -9.07
CA LEU A 119 -6.71 21.39 -8.21
C LEU A 119 -6.06 20.52 -7.18
N TYR A 120 -6.83 19.60 -6.56
CA TYR A 120 -6.30 18.65 -5.60
C TYR A 120 -5.23 17.74 -6.24
N ASP A 121 -5.52 17.18 -7.40
CA ASP A 121 -4.55 16.36 -8.16
C ASP A 121 -3.25 17.14 -8.43
N LEU A 122 -3.37 18.40 -8.83
CA LEU A 122 -2.20 19.24 -9.12
C LEU A 122 -1.31 19.45 -7.87
N VAL A 123 -1.94 19.74 -6.73
CA VAL A 123 -1.23 19.99 -5.46
C VAL A 123 -0.65 18.71 -4.88
N ALA A 124 -1.42 17.62 -4.92
CA ALA A 124 -1.05 16.37 -4.28
C ALA A 124 -0.08 15.50 -5.11
N ARG A 125 0.02 15.71 -6.41
CA ARG A 125 0.75 14.84 -7.33
C ARG A 125 2.19 14.51 -6.91
N LYS A 126 2.97 15.54 -6.61
CA LYS A 126 4.38 15.34 -6.22
C LYS A 126 4.52 14.67 -4.86
N TRP A 127 3.69 15.10 -3.90
CA TRP A 127 3.68 14.49 -2.58
C TRP A 127 3.31 13.02 -2.65
N PHE A 128 2.26 12.68 -3.39
CA PHE A 128 1.78 11.31 -3.54
C PHE A 128 2.81 10.39 -4.18
N ALA A 129 3.39 10.82 -5.31
CA ALA A 129 4.45 10.05 -5.98
C ALA A 129 5.67 9.82 -5.08
N ALA A 130 6.10 10.85 -4.35
CA ALA A 130 7.19 10.73 -3.39
C ALA A 130 6.85 9.79 -2.22
N ALA A 131 5.61 9.83 -1.71
CA ALA A 131 5.15 8.98 -0.62
C ALA A 131 5.16 7.50 -1.01
N VAL A 132 4.66 7.15 -2.20
CA VAL A 132 4.66 5.76 -2.70
C VAL A 132 6.08 5.25 -2.93
N SER A 133 6.94 6.05 -3.53
CA SER A 133 8.35 5.67 -3.72
C SER A 133 9.07 5.46 -2.39
N LYS A 134 8.84 6.34 -1.42
CA LYS A 134 9.40 6.23 -0.07
C LYS A 134 8.92 4.98 0.66
N GLU A 135 7.66 4.64 0.50
CA GLU A 135 7.07 3.44 1.09
C GLU A 135 7.83 2.17 0.71
N VAL A 136 8.10 1.98 -0.60
CA VAL A 136 8.86 0.83 -1.07
C VAL A 136 10.30 0.84 -0.52
N ALA A 137 10.95 2.00 -0.48
CA ALA A 137 12.28 2.14 0.12
C ALA A 137 12.29 1.79 1.61
N GLU A 138 11.25 2.17 2.36
CA GLU A 138 11.12 1.82 3.78
C GLU A 138 10.80 0.34 4.00
N ILE A 139 9.98 -0.28 3.15
CA ILE A 139 9.75 -1.73 3.17
C ILE A 139 11.10 -2.47 3.03
N LYS A 140 11.89 -2.08 2.04
CA LYS A 140 13.24 -2.63 1.83
C LYS A 140 14.11 -2.45 3.06
N ARG A 141 14.19 -1.24 3.59
CA ARG A 141 15.03 -0.92 4.75
C ARG A 141 14.64 -1.74 5.99
N LEU A 142 13.36 -1.81 6.29
CA LEU A 142 12.85 -2.54 7.46
C LEU A 142 13.07 -4.06 7.33
N LEU A 143 12.78 -4.64 6.18
CA LEU A 143 12.98 -6.07 5.95
C LEU A 143 14.46 -6.47 5.97
N GLU A 144 15.33 -5.67 5.36
CA GLU A 144 16.79 -5.91 5.40
C GLU A 144 17.38 -5.74 6.81
N ALA A 145 16.75 -4.91 7.66
CA ALA A 145 17.11 -4.76 9.07
C ALA A 145 16.59 -5.89 9.97
N GLY A 146 15.83 -6.85 9.44
CA GLY A 146 15.34 -8.00 10.18
C GLY A 146 13.90 -7.93 10.66
N GLU A 147 13.16 -6.87 10.37
CA GLU A 147 11.71 -6.80 10.62
C GLU A 147 10.99 -7.86 9.80
N ARG A 148 10.02 -8.54 10.43
CA ARG A 148 9.21 -9.57 9.75
C ARG A 148 7.74 -9.38 10.07
N GLY A 149 6.91 -9.46 9.04
CA GLY A 149 5.47 -9.43 9.18
C GLY A 149 4.89 -10.77 9.63
N ARG A 150 3.75 -10.71 10.30
CA ARG A 150 2.93 -11.89 10.63
C ARG A 150 1.89 -12.15 9.54
N GLY A 151 1.81 -11.29 8.53
CA GLY A 151 0.87 -11.43 7.46
C GLY A 151 -0.57 -11.42 7.95
N LEU A 152 -1.34 -12.40 7.48
CA LEU A 152 -2.76 -12.53 7.78
C LEU A 152 -3.06 -12.81 9.26
N GLU A 153 -2.12 -13.36 10.01
CA GLU A 153 -2.29 -13.67 11.43
C GLU A 153 -2.43 -12.40 12.29
N ALA A 154 -1.91 -11.28 11.80
CA ALA A 154 -1.98 -10.00 12.49
C ALA A 154 -3.32 -9.27 12.31
N LEU A 155 -4.16 -9.75 11.39
CA LEU A 155 -5.49 -9.22 11.08
C LEU A 155 -6.61 -9.98 11.86
#